data_63d16daa3d74241e319c91f01adecfee
#
_entry.id   63d16daa3d74241e319c91f01adecfee
#
_cell.length_a   1.000
_cell.length_b   1.000
_cell.length_c   1.000
_cell.angle_alpha   90.00
_cell.angle_beta   90.00
_cell.angle_gamma   90.00
#
_symmetry.space_group_name_H-M   'P 1'
#
loop_
_entity.id
_entity.type
_entity.pdbx_description
1 polymer ?
#
loop_
_entity_poly.entity_id
_entity_poly.type
_entity_poly.pdbx_seq_one_letter_code
_entity_poly.pdbx_strand_id
1 'polypeptide(L)'
;MPIPRDRWLPLKDLRITPEGRWESRVRLGPSSEWFSGHFDECALVPGVALLALATETVKRQGREQGRLLEVSGFSGVRFRRLVFPGEELLISVGAMPPGSEAKLDFHVTCHGNTVAHGELKATQELGSFPVTDRGFAGT
;
A
#
# COMPACT_ATOMS: atom_id res chain seq x y z
N MET A 1 19.43 -2.35 -14.08
CA MET A 1 19.07 -3.17 -12.93
C MET A 1 17.88 -2.57 -12.22
N PRO A 2 16.83 -3.34 -12.05
CA PRO A 2 15.66 -2.77 -11.38
C PRO A 2 15.97 -2.46 -9.92
N ILE A 3 15.34 -1.44 -9.41
CA ILE A 3 15.49 -1.06 -8.01
C ILE A 3 14.60 -1.96 -7.17
N PRO A 4 15.14 -2.58 -6.10
CA PRO A 4 14.31 -3.45 -5.26
C PRO A 4 13.08 -2.72 -4.74
N ARG A 5 11.99 -3.45 -4.65
CA ARG A 5 10.71 -2.86 -4.26
C ARG A 5 10.76 -2.16 -2.90
N ASP A 6 11.46 -2.74 -1.95
CA ASP A 6 11.51 -2.15 -0.62
C ASP A 6 12.32 -0.86 -0.56
N ARG A 7 13.05 -0.52 -1.62
CA ARG A 7 13.69 0.80 -1.68
C ARG A 7 12.71 1.86 -2.18
N TRP A 8 11.74 1.44 -3.01
CA TRP A 8 10.70 2.35 -3.46
C TRP A 8 9.58 2.44 -2.45
N LEU A 9 9.25 1.31 -1.82
CA LEU A 9 8.08 1.20 -0.96
C LEU A 9 8.49 0.56 0.36
N PRO A 10 9.26 1.30 1.18
CA PRO A 10 9.83 0.74 2.41
C PRO A 10 8.80 0.69 3.55
N LEU A 11 7.77 -0.10 3.37
CA LEU A 11 6.73 -0.24 4.39
C LEU A 11 7.25 -0.99 5.59
N LYS A 12 6.76 -0.61 6.75
CA LYS A 12 7.08 -1.30 7.98
C LYS A 12 5.84 -1.37 8.85
N ASP A 13 5.92 -2.14 9.92
CA ASP A 13 4.84 -2.24 10.90
C ASP A 13 3.52 -2.65 10.28
N LEU A 14 3.59 -3.64 9.37
CA LEU A 14 2.36 -4.20 8.82
C LEU A 14 1.57 -4.83 9.95
N ARG A 15 0.31 -4.45 10.06
CA ARG A 15 -0.52 -4.99 11.12
C ARG A 15 -2.00 -4.94 10.76
N ILE A 16 -2.78 -5.69 11.49
CA ILE A 16 -4.23 -5.62 11.40
C ILE A 16 -4.70 -4.96 12.68
N THR A 17 -5.46 -3.89 12.55
CA THR A 17 -5.93 -3.15 13.73
C THR A 17 -7.05 -3.91 14.43
N PRO A 18 -7.40 -3.54 15.67
CA PRO A 18 -8.54 -4.16 16.33
C PRO A 18 -9.83 -4.04 15.55
N GLU A 19 -9.96 -3.00 14.71
CA GLU A 19 -11.13 -2.83 13.86
C GLU A 19 -11.04 -3.64 12.58
N GLY A 20 -9.95 -4.37 12.37
CA GLY A 20 -9.78 -5.20 11.18
C GLY A 20 -9.17 -4.50 9.99
N ARG A 21 -8.68 -3.29 10.16
CA ARG A 21 -8.07 -2.58 9.03
C ARG A 21 -6.61 -3.01 8.86
N TRP A 22 -6.14 -2.95 7.64
CA TRP A 22 -4.75 -3.27 7.32
C TRP A 22 -3.95 -1.98 7.33
N GLU A 23 -2.87 -1.96 8.11
CA GLU A 23 -2.06 -0.75 8.27
C GLU A 23 -0.59 -1.02 8.01
N SER A 24 0.09 0.01 7.57
CA SER A 24 1.55 0.01 7.47
C SER A 24 2.04 1.44 7.70
N ARG A 25 3.31 1.56 8.01
CA ARG A 25 3.94 2.85 8.18
C ARG A 25 5.08 2.99 7.20
N VAL A 26 5.38 4.22 6.82
CA VAL A 26 6.46 4.47 5.90
C VAL A 26 7.03 5.87 6.14
N ARG A 27 8.33 5.99 5.95
CA ARG A 27 8.97 7.29 5.96
C ARG A 27 9.86 7.35 4.72
N LEU A 28 9.56 8.25 3.80
CA LEU A 28 10.35 8.41 2.59
C LEU A 28 11.33 9.54 2.83
N GLY A 29 12.58 9.19 3.02
CA GLY A 29 13.61 10.19 3.29
C GLY A 29 14.09 10.86 2.02
N PRO A 30 14.94 11.88 2.17
CA PRO A 30 15.45 12.61 1.00
C PRO A 30 16.27 11.74 0.05
N SER A 31 16.81 10.62 0.54
CA SER A 31 17.55 9.70 -0.31
C SER A 31 16.66 8.65 -0.94
N SER A 32 15.36 8.73 -0.74
CA SER A 32 14.43 7.77 -1.33
C SER A 32 14.51 7.79 -2.84
N GLU A 33 14.27 6.63 -3.46
CA GLU A 33 14.27 6.52 -4.92
C GLU A 33 13.19 7.40 -5.55
N TRP A 34 12.15 7.76 -4.79
CA TRP A 34 11.11 8.64 -5.31
C TRP A 34 11.61 10.04 -5.61
N PHE A 35 12.76 10.42 -5.01
CA PHE A 35 13.33 11.74 -5.25
C PHE A 35 14.54 11.70 -6.16
N SER A 36 14.91 10.51 -6.63
CA SER A 36 16.09 10.34 -7.46
C SER A 36 15.91 11.10 -8.76
N GLY A 37 16.86 11.94 -9.11
CA GLY A 37 16.81 12.72 -10.34
C GLY A 37 15.96 13.97 -10.27
N HIS A 38 15.36 14.26 -9.14
CA HIS A 38 14.60 15.50 -8.98
C HIS A 38 15.40 16.51 -8.19
N PHE A 39 15.02 17.76 -8.29
CA PHE A 39 15.62 18.74 -7.52
C PHE A 39 14.96 18.91 -6.31
N ASP A 40 15.51 19.36 -5.53
CA ASP A 40 15.78 19.22 -4.47
C ASP A 40 15.35 20.25 -3.53
N GLU A 41 15.24 21.41 -3.76
CA GLU A 41 14.81 22.36 -2.85
C GLU A 41 13.39 22.26 -2.51
N CYS A 42 12.56 21.72 -3.38
CA CYS A 42 11.14 21.60 -3.18
C CYS A 42 10.67 20.18 -3.39
N ALA A 43 11.48 19.23 -3.00
CA ALA A 43 11.09 17.84 -3.18
C ALA A 43 9.83 17.53 -2.40
N LEU A 44 8.89 16.90 -3.06
CA LEU A 44 7.63 16.48 -2.44
C LEU A 44 7.38 15.03 -2.80
N VAL A 45 6.70 14.32 -1.92
CA VAL A 45 6.29 12.96 -2.22
C VAL A 45 5.19 13.03 -3.27
N PRO A 46 5.38 12.44 -4.44
CA PRO A 46 4.35 12.54 -5.48
C PRO A 46 3.10 11.75 -5.10
N GLY A 47 1.96 12.20 -5.58
CA GLY A 47 0.70 11.52 -5.29
C GLY A 47 0.72 10.06 -5.72
N VAL A 48 1.39 9.76 -6.86
CA VAL A 48 1.46 8.38 -7.34
C VAL A 48 2.18 7.49 -6.33
N ALA A 49 3.11 8.06 -5.56
CA ALA A 49 3.79 7.27 -4.53
C ALA A 49 2.81 6.87 -3.43
N LEU A 50 1.88 7.75 -3.08
CA LEU A 50 0.89 7.45 -2.05
C LEU A 50 -0.02 6.31 -2.50
N LEU A 51 -0.40 6.30 -3.78
CA LEU A 51 -1.22 5.23 -4.32
C LEU A 51 -0.43 3.91 -4.36
N ALA A 52 0.86 4.00 -4.69
CA ALA A 52 1.71 2.81 -4.69
C ALA A 52 1.87 2.23 -3.28
N LEU A 53 1.94 3.12 -2.26
CA LEU A 53 2.04 2.64 -0.88
C LEU A 53 0.76 1.93 -0.44
N ALA A 54 -0.39 2.45 -0.82
CA ALA A 54 -1.65 1.78 -0.52
C ALA A 54 -1.72 0.41 -1.21
N THR A 55 -1.32 0.36 -2.48
CA THR A 55 -1.28 -0.88 -3.23
C THR A 55 -0.36 -1.90 -2.56
N GLU A 56 0.82 -1.45 -2.17
CA GLU A 56 1.79 -2.36 -1.58
C GLU A 56 1.33 -2.87 -0.21
N THR A 57 0.62 -2.04 0.55
CA THR A 57 0.06 -2.47 1.83
C THR A 57 -0.91 -3.64 1.61
N VAL A 58 -1.78 -3.52 0.61
CA VAL A 58 -2.73 -4.58 0.29
C VAL A 58 -1.98 -5.84 -0.13
N LYS A 59 -0.99 -5.70 -0.99
CA LYS A 59 -0.28 -6.86 -1.53
C LYS A 59 0.51 -7.58 -0.44
N ARG A 60 1.21 -6.84 0.40
CA ARG A 60 2.01 -7.47 1.44
C ARG A 60 1.14 -8.11 2.51
N GLN A 61 0.07 -7.43 2.91
CA GLN A 61 -0.82 -7.99 3.91
C GLN A 61 -1.53 -9.24 3.37
N GLY A 62 -1.86 -9.22 2.08
CA GLY A 62 -2.44 -10.39 1.43
C GLY A 62 -1.48 -11.57 1.51
N ARG A 63 -0.21 -11.34 1.17
CA ARG A 63 0.79 -12.41 1.23
C ARG A 63 0.94 -12.98 2.64
N GLU A 64 0.84 -12.12 3.66
CA GLU A 64 0.88 -12.60 5.03
C GLU A 64 -0.27 -13.56 5.33
N GLN A 65 -1.34 -13.46 4.59
CA GLN A 65 -2.50 -14.31 4.77
C GLN A 65 -2.60 -15.39 3.69
N GLY A 66 -1.54 -15.59 2.91
CA GLY A 66 -1.53 -16.61 1.87
C GLY A 66 -2.38 -16.26 0.66
N ARG A 67 -2.62 -14.97 0.42
CA ARG A 67 -3.45 -14.51 -0.69
C ARG A 67 -2.64 -13.66 -1.64
N LEU A 68 -2.79 -13.89 -2.94
CA LEU A 68 -2.16 -13.06 -3.95
C LEU A 68 -3.16 -12.01 -4.40
N LEU A 69 -2.98 -10.80 -3.89
CA LEU A 69 -3.88 -9.69 -4.16
C LEU A 69 -3.23 -8.70 -5.11
N GLU A 70 -4.04 -8.12 -5.98
CA GLU A 70 -3.62 -7.05 -6.86
C GLU A 70 -4.59 -5.89 -6.72
N VAL A 71 -4.14 -4.70 -7.10
CA VAL A 71 -5.02 -3.54 -7.13
C VAL A 71 -5.23 -3.17 -8.58
N SER A 72 -6.46 -3.20 -9.03
CA SER A 72 -6.78 -2.98 -10.44
C SER A 72 -7.20 -1.55 -10.74
N GLY A 73 -7.42 -0.73 -9.74
CA GLY A 73 -7.79 0.66 -9.99
C GLY A 73 -8.09 1.41 -8.73
N PHE A 74 -8.22 2.72 -8.89
CA PHE A 74 -8.55 3.63 -7.81
C PHE A 74 -9.73 4.49 -8.24
N SER A 75 -10.51 4.95 -7.29
CA SER A 75 -11.61 5.87 -7.57
C SER A 75 -11.81 6.82 -6.40
N GLY A 76 -12.35 7.99 -6.69
CA GLY A 76 -12.64 8.99 -5.67
C GLY A 76 -11.43 9.45 -4.88
N VAL A 77 -10.26 9.43 -5.49
CA VAL A 77 -9.04 9.80 -4.79
C VAL A 77 -8.98 11.30 -4.59
N ARG A 78 -8.66 11.70 -3.36
CA ARG A 78 -8.47 13.11 -3.02
C ARG A 78 -7.15 13.27 -2.28
N PHE A 79 -6.34 14.22 -2.74
CA PHE A 79 -5.10 14.56 -2.06
C PHE A 79 -5.35 15.85 -1.28
N ARG A 80 -5.17 15.77 0.04
CA ARG A 80 -5.56 16.86 0.94
C ARG A 80 -4.41 17.73 1.39
N ARG A 81 -3.20 17.23 1.31
CA ARG A 81 -2.05 18.02 1.70
C ARG A 81 -0.79 17.45 1.05
N LEU A 82 0.21 18.29 0.95
CA LEU A 82 1.51 17.89 0.41
C LEU A 82 2.28 17.12 1.49
N VAL A 83 3.12 16.22 1.04
CA VAL A 83 3.99 15.44 1.92
C VAL A 83 5.42 15.74 1.56
N PHE A 84 6.23 16.01 2.60
CA PHE A 84 7.63 16.32 2.42
C PHE A 84 8.49 15.13 2.81
N PRO A 85 9.72 15.06 2.28
CA PRO A 85 10.63 13.98 2.67
C PRO A 85 10.81 13.92 4.18
N GLY A 86 10.85 12.73 4.72
CA GLY A 86 11.08 12.53 6.14
C GLY A 86 9.85 12.47 7.00
N GLU A 87 8.70 12.84 6.45
CA GLU A 87 7.47 12.73 7.22
C GLU A 87 7.02 11.28 7.28
N GLU A 88 6.58 10.85 8.45
CA GLU A 88 6.10 9.50 8.61
C GLU A 88 4.63 9.41 8.26
N LEU A 89 4.30 8.46 7.42
CA LEU A 89 2.93 8.27 6.95
C LEU A 89 2.36 6.99 7.53
N LEU A 90 1.08 7.02 7.85
CA LEU A 90 0.34 5.82 8.23
C LEU A 90 -0.61 5.49 7.09
N ILE A 91 -0.48 4.31 6.55
CA ILE A 91 -1.33 3.83 5.47
C ILE A 91 -2.37 2.91 6.08
N SER A 92 -3.64 3.18 5.84
CA SER A 92 -4.73 2.37 6.40
C SER A 92 -5.67 1.97 5.28
N VAL A 93 -5.93 0.69 5.15
CA VAL A 93 -6.79 0.16 4.09
C VAL A 93 -7.81 -0.77 4.72
N GLY A 94 -9.05 -0.72 4.25
CA GLY A 94 -10.06 -1.67 4.69
C GLY A 94 -9.64 -3.09 4.31
N ALA A 95 -9.90 -4.04 5.21
CA ALA A 95 -9.47 -5.41 4.99
C ALA A 95 -10.17 -6.04 3.79
N MET A 96 -9.43 -6.85 3.05
CA MET A 96 -10.00 -7.57 1.92
C MET A 96 -10.89 -8.69 2.44
N PRO A 97 -12.18 -8.68 2.10
CA PRO A 97 -13.05 -9.77 2.54
C PRO A 97 -12.79 -11.03 1.74
N PRO A 98 -13.37 -12.16 2.12
CA PRO A 98 -13.29 -13.34 1.28
C PRO A 98 -13.90 -13.04 -0.09
N GLY A 99 -13.37 -13.68 -1.13
CA GLY A 99 -13.89 -13.49 -2.48
C GLY A 99 -12.82 -13.02 -3.42
N SER A 100 -13.20 -12.82 -4.67
CA SER A 100 -12.24 -12.55 -5.72
C SER A 100 -12.02 -11.07 -5.98
N GLU A 101 -12.91 -10.21 -5.50
CA GLU A 101 -12.67 -8.76 -5.65
C GLU A 101 -13.51 -7.98 -4.67
N ALA A 102 -13.05 -6.79 -4.34
CA ALA A 102 -13.74 -5.89 -3.43
C ALA A 102 -13.24 -4.48 -3.60
N LYS A 103 -14.08 -3.52 -3.26
CA LYS A 103 -13.64 -2.14 -3.14
C LYS A 103 -13.26 -1.89 -1.69
N LEU A 104 -12.08 -1.36 -1.50
CA LEU A 104 -11.56 -1.07 -0.16
C LEU A 104 -11.29 0.41 -0.06
N ASP A 105 -11.69 1.02 1.04
CA ASP A 105 -11.32 2.41 1.27
C ASP A 105 -9.89 2.47 1.77
N PHE A 106 -9.20 3.56 1.47
CA PHE A 106 -7.85 3.75 1.99
C PHE A 106 -7.69 5.18 2.48
N HIS A 107 -6.82 5.34 3.46
CA HIS A 107 -6.48 6.63 4.02
C HIS A 107 -4.98 6.66 4.25
N VAL A 108 -4.38 7.79 3.92
CA VAL A 108 -2.99 8.05 4.27
C VAL A 108 -3.01 9.25 5.20
N THR A 109 -2.42 9.10 6.38
CA THR A 109 -2.38 10.20 7.36
C THR A 109 -0.95 10.48 7.76
N CYS A 110 -0.74 11.70 8.22
CA CYS A 110 0.55 12.13 8.75
C CYS A 110 0.27 12.91 10.00
N HIS A 111 0.79 12.46 11.12
CA HIS A 111 0.53 13.09 12.42
C HIS A 111 -0.97 13.27 12.68
N GLY A 112 -1.76 12.27 12.28
CA GLY A 112 -3.21 12.30 12.51
C GLY A 112 -4.01 13.11 11.50
N ASN A 113 -3.34 13.79 10.58
CA ASN A 113 -4.04 14.60 9.57
C ASN A 113 -4.13 13.84 8.26
N THR A 114 -5.27 13.91 7.60
CA THR A 114 -5.47 13.22 6.35
C THR A 114 -4.62 13.85 5.25
N VAL A 115 -3.83 13.00 4.59
CA VAL A 115 -3.02 13.40 3.45
C VAL A 115 -3.74 13.05 2.16
N ALA A 116 -4.28 11.86 2.09
CA ALA A 116 -4.99 11.39 0.90
C ALA A 116 -5.99 10.33 1.32
N HIS A 117 -7.03 10.15 0.53
CA HIS A 117 -7.99 9.09 0.76
C HIS A 117 -8.73 8.77 -0.53
N GLY A 118 -9.39 7.65 -0.54
CA GLY A 118 -10.16 7.22 -1.70
C GLY A 118 -10.54 5.76 -1.57
N GLU A 119 -10.82 5.16 -2.71
CA GLU A 119 -11.13 3.74 -2.77
C GLU A 119 -10.23 3.07 -3.79
N LEU A 120 -9.91 1.81 -3.52
CA LEU A 120 -9.19 1.00 -4.48
C LEU A 120 -9.96 -0.29 -4.72
N LYS A 121 -9.74 -0.89 -5.87
CA LYS A 121 -10.35 -2.16 -6.20
C LYS A 121 -9.28 -3.23 -6.09
N ALA A 122 -9.48 -4.15 -5.15
CA ALA A 122 -8.54 -5.25 -4.93
C ALA A 122 -9.10 -6.51 -5.54
N THR A 123 -8.23 -7.29 -6.18
CA THR A 123 -8.63 -8.55 -6.79
C THR A 123 -7.68 -9.64 -6.31
N GLN A 124 -8.21 -10.84 -6.18
CA GLN A 124 -7.40 -11.99 -5.81
C GLN A 124 -7.22 -12.87 -7.04
N GLU A 125 -5.96 -13.21 -7.32
CA GLU A 125 -5.69 -14.05 -8.47
C GLU A 125 -6.11 -15.47 -8.22
N LEU A 126 -6.85 -16.03 -9.18
CA LEU A 126 -7.31 -17.40 -9.07
C LEU A 126 -6.16 -18.34 -9.39
N GLY A 127 -6.11 -19.43 -8.65
CA GLY A 127 -5.14 -20.48 -8.94
C GLY A 127 -3.71 -20.17 -8.59
N SER A 128 -3.48 -19.08 -7.89
CA SER A 128 -2.12 -18.68 -7.57
C SER A 128 -1.77 -18.87 -6.11
N PHE A 129 -2.46 -19.77 -5.42
CA PHE A 129 -2.16 -20.02 -4.04
C PHE A 129 -0.89 -20.82 -3.95
N PRO A 130 -0.08 -20.47 -3.10
CA PRO A 130 1.09 -21.30 -2.88
C PRO A 130 0.66 -22.66 -2.40
N VAL A 131 0.08 -22.97 -2.23
CA VAL A 131 -0.33 -23.89 -1.83
C VAL A 131 -0.08 -24.71 -1.33
N THR A 132 0.00 -24.44 -1.33
CA THR A 132 0.10 -24.94 -1.02
C THR A 132 0.25 -25.90 -0.79
N ASP A 133 0.65 -26.08 -0.75
CA ASP A 133 0.64 -26.79 -0.73
C ASP A 133 0.31 -27.61 -0.25
N ARG A 134 0.13 -27.79 -0.09
CA ARG A 134 -0.44 -28.31 0.38
C ARG A 134 -1.27 -29.02 0.10
N GLY A 135 -1.32 -29.34 -0.20
CA GLY A 135 -2.12 -29.70 -0.74
C GLY A 135 -3.11 -29.66 -0.99
N PHE A 136 -3.39 -29.22 -1.21
CA PHE A 136 -4.46 -29.08 -1.56
C PHE A 136 -4.85 -28.98 -2.13
N ALA A 137 -4.56 -28.98 -2.35
CA ALA A 137 -4.95 -28.65 -2.97
C ALA A 137 -5.77 -28.59 -3.44
N GLY A 138 -5.96 -28.56 -3.56
CA GLY A 138 -6.84 -28.40 -4.04
C GLY A 138 -7.29 -28.35 -4.22
N THR A 139 -7.18 -28.38 -4.29
CA THR A 139 -7.72 -28.16 -4.51
C THR A 139 -8.16 -27.99 -4.60
#